data_cd3d792643ddeb3f5e3e6f8a71afc4c2
#
_entry.id   cd3d792643ddeb3f5e3e6f8a71afc4c2
#
_cell.length_a   1.000
_cell.length_b   1.000
_cell.length_c   1.000
_cell.angle_alpha   90.00
_cell.angle_beta   90.00
_cell.angle_gamma   90.00
#
_symmetry.space_group_name_H-M   'P 1'
#
loop_
_entity.id
_entity.type
_entity.pdbx_description
1 polymer ?
#
loop_
_entity_poly.entity_id
_entity_poly.type
_entity_poly.pdbx_seq_one_letter_code
_entity_poly.pdbx_strand_id
1 'polypeptide(L)'
;ELPADNVDRIAKFYQTVFGWKVEKWPGPIDHWFLITGVDSEPGINGSFGKREDFPEGIPVTVIGVNDIDKYIQLIKANKGTLVGSKITIPGVGYYQYFKDSEGNLLGMMEYISTAK
;
A
#
# COMPACT_ATOMS: atom_id res chain seq x y z
N GLU A 1 4.68 0.64 0.30
CA GLU A 1 4.51 -0.57 1.13
C GLU A 1 5.74 -1.42 1.05
N LEU A 2 6.19 -1.92 2.20
CA LEU A 2 7.40 -2.72 2.30
C LEU A 2 7.08 -4.14 2.78
N PRO A 3 7.58 -5.18 2.10
CA PRO A 3 7.45 -6.55 2.59
C PRO A 3 8.46 -6.84 3.68
N ALA A 4 8.08 -7.67 4.66
CA ALA A 4 8.96 -8.05 5.75
C ALA A 4 8.86 -9.54 6.04
N ASP A 5 10.02 -10.16 6.26
CA ASP A 5 10.09 -11.53 6.74
C ASP A 5 9.90 -11.60 8.27
N ASN A 6 10.27 -10.54 8.96
CA ASN A 6 10.12 -10.40 10.40
C ASN A 6 9.67 -8.98 10.71
N VAL A 7 8.41 -8.85 11.12
CA VAL A 7 7.78 -7.55 11.33
C VAL A 7 8.38 -6.78 12.50
N ASP A 8 8.82 -7.45 13.55
CA ASP A 8 9.45 -6.79 14.69
C ASP A 8 10.83 -6.25 14.29
N ARG A 9 11.56 -6.99 13.48
CA ARG A 9 12.89 -6.59 13.03
C ARG A 9 12.83 -5.37 12.10
N ILE A 10 11.90 -5.33 11.15
CA ILE A 10 11.76 -4.16 10.26
C ILE A 10 11.29 -2.94 11.05
N ALA A 11 10.38 -3.11 11.99
CA ALA A 11 9.91 -2.02 12.85
C ALA A 11 11.07 -1.40 13.62
N LYS A 12 11.88 -2.24 14.27
CA LYS A 12 13.03 -1.76 15.02
C LYS A 12 14.04 -1.05 14.14
N PHE A 13 14.28 -1.55 12.93
CA PHE A 13 15.19 -0.91 11.99
C PHE A 13 14.78 0.54 11.70
N TYR A 14 13.54 0.74 11.28
CA TYR A 14 13.08 2.08 10.89
C TYR A 14 12.91 3.02 12.08
N GLN A 15 12.51 2.50 13.24
CA GLN A 15 12.45 3.28 14.47
C GLN A 15 13.84 3.76 14.90
N THR A 16 14.83 2.87 14.85
CA THR A 16 16.18 3.16 15.33
C THR A 16 16.95 4.05 14.36
N VAL A 17 16.89 3.75 13.05
CA VAL A 17 17.71 4.44 12.06
C VAL A 17 17.11 5.81 11.71
N PHE A 18 15.80 5.88 11.49
CA PHE A 18 15.15 7.07 10.99
C PHE A 18 14.24 7.75 12.01
N GLY A 19 14.03 7.15 13.17
CA GLY A 19 13.13 7.69 14.17
C GLY A 19 11.66 7.66 13.79
N TRP A 20 11.30 6.82 12.82
CA TRP A 20 9.92 6.72 12.37
C TRP A 20 9.06 6.02 13.42
N LYS A 21 7.75 6.34 13.40
CA LYS A 21 6.79 5.74 14.30
C LYS A 21 6.10 4.57 13.60
N VAL A 22 5.89 3.47 14.33
CA VAL A 22 5.23 2.27 13.83
C VAL A 22 3.92 2.09 14.60
N GLU A 23 2.82 1.93 13.89
CA GLU A 23 1.51 1.67 14.47
C GLU A 23 0.86 0.49 13.78
N LYS A 24 0.45 -0.52 14.55
CA LYS A 24 -0.26 -1.66 13.99
C LYS A 24 -1.70 -1.26 13.63
N TRP A 25 -2.12 -1.60 12.40
CA TRP A 25 -3.50 -1.41 12.00
C TRP A 25 -4.40 -2.40 12.76
N PRO A 26 -5.50 -1.93 13.38
CA PRO A 26 -6.37 -2.80 14.20
C PRO A 26 -7.33 -3.67 13.38
N GLY A 27 -7.30 -3.60 12.07
CA GLY A 27 -8.19 -4.35 11.19
C GLY A 27 -7.83 -5.82 11.07
N PRO A 28 -8.57 -6.57 10.23
CA PRO A 28 -8.43 -8.03 10.14
C PRO A 28 -7.18 -8.52 9.41
N ILE A 29 -6.48 -7.64 8.71
CA ILE A 29 -5.25 -7.99 7.98
C ILE A 29 -4.06 -7.51 8.79
N ASP A 30 -3.02 -8.33 8.93
CA ASP A 30 -1.79 -7.94 9.61
C ASP A 30 -1.05 -6.89 8.78
N HIS A 31 -1.09 -5.67 9.25
CA HIS A 31 -0.53 -4.52 8.55
C HIS A 31 -0.07 -3.46 9.55
N TRP A 32 1.04 -2.79 9.26
CA TRP A 32 1.62 -1.78 10.13
C TRP A 32 1.90 -0.51 9.36
N PHE A 33 1.56 0.63 9.95
CA PHE A 33 1.85 1.93 9.39
C PHE A 33 3.23 2.42 9.80
N LEU A 34 3.93 3.05 8.86
CA LEU A 34 5.18 3.76 9.09
C LEU A 34 4.91 5.26 8.96
N ILE A 35 4.95 5.96 10.07
CA ILE A 35 4.73 7.40 10.08
C ILE A 35 6.09 8.07 10.04
N THR A 36 6.38 8.75 8.91
CA THR A 36 7.73 9.23 8.60
C THR A 36 7.96 10.68 9.02
N GLY A 37 6.90 11.40 9.35
CA GLY A 37 7.01 12.79 9.78
C GLY A 37 5.64 13.38 10.03
N VAL A 38 5.59 14.69 10.23
CA VAL A 38 4.34 15.44 10.38
C VAL A 38 3.81 15.87 9.02
N ASP A 39 2.49 16.11 8.93
CA ASP A 39 1.83 16.44 7.66
C ASP A 39 2.40 17.68 6.97
N SER A 40 2.97 18.61 7.74
CA SER A 40 3.53 19.84 7.18
C SER A 40 4.91 19.65 6.53
N GLU A 41 5.55 18.51 6.72
CA GLU A 41 6.87 18.23 6.12
C GLU A 41 6.70 17.50 4.78
N PRO A 42 7.55 17.79 3.79
CA PRO A 42 7.56 17.01 2.55
C PRO A 42 7.88 15.54 2.82
N GLY A 43 7.10 14.66 2.23
CA GLY A 43 7.32 13.23 2.39
C GLY A 43 6.02 12.45 2.33
N ILE A 44 6.13 11.14 2.41
CA ILE A 44 5.00 10.24 2.44
C ILE A 44 5.14 9.26 3.60
N ASN A 45 4.02 8.89 4.17
CA ASN A 45 3.98 7.77 5.10
C ASN A 45 4.00 6.47 4.33
N GLY A 46 4.42 5.41 4.99
CA GLY A 46 4.45 4.09 4.41
C GLY A 46 3.73 3.08 5.28
N SER A 47 3.94 1.84 4.93
CA SER A 47 3.41 0.71 5.66
C SER A 47 4.28 -0.51 5.41
N PHE A 48 4.11 -1.53 6.22
CA PHE A 48 4.73 -2.82 5.95
C PHE A 48 3.78 -3.96 6.33
N GLY A 49 4.03 -5.11 5.75
CA GLY A 49 3.29 -6.32 6.02
C GLY A 49 4.18 -7.54 5.79
N LYS A 50 3.63 -8.71 5.96
CA LYS A 50 4.36 -9.96 5.73
C LYS A 50 4.65 -10.14 4.26
N ARG A 51 5.87 -10.57 3.93
CA ARG A 51 6.30 -10.74 2.53
C ARG A 51 5.37 -11.65 1.74
N GLU A 52 4.85 -12.69 2.36
CA GLU A 52 3.94 -13.64 1.71
C GLU A 52 2.63 -13.00 1.22
N ASP A 53 2.25 -11.85 1.79
CA ASP A 53 1.03 -11.13 1.41
C ASP A 53 1.24 -10.17 0.24
N PHE A 54 2.47 -10.04 -0.27
CA PHE A 54 2.82 -9.17 -1.39
C PHE A 54 2.91 -9.98 -2.68
N PRO A 55 2.34 -9.53 -3.81
CA PRO A 55 2.29 -10.31 -5.05
C PRO A 55 3.62 -10.84 -5.55
N GLU A 56 4.69 -10.05 -5.45
CA GLU A 56 6.03 -10.44 -5.90
C GLU A 56 7.06 -10.34 -4.78
N GLY A 57 6.63 -10.14 -3.55
CA GLY A 57 7.52 -10.02 -2.40
C GLY A 57 8.47 -8.83 -2.45
N ILE A 58 8.11 -7.78 -3.19
CA ILE A 58 8.92 -6.58 -3.39
C ILE A 58 8.17 -5.33 -2.89
N PRO A 59 8.90 -4.22 -2.65
CA PRO A 59 8.25 -2.96 -2.29
C PRO A 59 7.26 -2.51 -3.36
N VAL A 60 6.16 -1.90 -2.94
CA VAL A 60 5.11 -1.42 -3.83
C VAL A 60 4.82 0.05 -3.53
N THR A 61 4.87 0.88 -4.58
CA THR A 61 4.38 2.25 -4.52
C THR A 61 2.86 2.24 -4.68
N VAL A 62 2.15 2.96 -3.82
CA VAL A 62 0.69 3.00 -3.84
C VAL A 62 0.22 4.39 -4.21
N ILE A 63 -0.69 4.46 -5.18
CA ILE A 63 -1.26 5.70 -5.69
C ILE A 63 -2.69 5.83 -5.17
N GLY A 64 -3.01 6.95 -4.52
CA GLY A 64 -4.39 7.26 -4.12
C GLY A 64 -5.22 7.72 -5.31
N VAL A 65 -6.41 7.16 -5.47
CA VAL A 65 -7.33 7.51 -6.56
C VAL A 65 -8.73 7.76 -5.99
N ASN A 66 -9.54 8.51 -6.71
CA ASN A 66 -10.89 8.86 -6.29
C ASN A 66 -11.98 7.93 -6.82
N ASP A 67 -11.67 7.10 -7.82
CA ASP A 67 -12.61 6.17 -8.43
C ASP A 67 -11.81 5.02 -9.04
N ILE A 68 -11.60 3.97 -8.26
CA ILE A 68 -10.72 2.87 -8.64
C ILE A 68 -11.20 2.15 -9.90
N ASP A 69 -12.52 2.00 -10.08
CA ASP A 69 -13.06 1.30 -11.25
C ASP A 69 -12.77 2.06 -12.54
N LYS A 70 -12.81 3.38 -12.50
CA LYS A 70 -12.41 4.23 -13.62
C LYS A 70 -10.94 4.01 -13.98
N TYR A 71 -10.07 3.99 -12.99
CA TYR A 71 -8.63 3.80 -13.22
C TYR A 71 -8.28 2.38 -13.66
N ILE A 72 -9.04 1.37 -13.22
CA ILE A 72 -8.90 0.02 -13.74
C ILE A 72 -9.10 0.02 -15.25
N GLN A 73 -10.15 0.68 -15.74
CA GLN A 73 -10.41 0.75 -17.18
C GLN A 73 -9.32 1.53 -17.92
N LEU A 74 -8.84 2.62 -17.35
CA LEU A 74 -7.77 3.42 -17.96
C LEU A 74 -6.45 2.64 -18.05
N ILE A 75 -6.12 1.86 -17.04
CA ILE A 75 -4.92 1.01 -17.05
C ILE A 75 -5.01 0.03 -18.22
N LYS A 76 -6.15 -0.66 -18.35
CA LYS A 76 -6.37 -1.60 -19.46
C LYS A 76 -6.25 -0.93 -20.81
N ALA A 77 -6.80 0.28 -20.95
CA ALA A 77 -6.80 1.03 -22.22
C ALA A 77 -5.41 1.58 -22.59
N ASN A 78 -4.49 1.67 -21.65
CA ASN A 78 -3.18 2.31 -21.83
C ASN A 78 -2.01 1.34 -21.64
N LYS A 79 -2.19 0.08 -22.02
CA LYS A 79 -1.14 -0.95 -22.04
C LYS A 79 -0.64 -1.38 -20.66
N GLY A 80 -1.41 -1.08 -19.60
CA GLY A 80 -1.16 -1.65 -18.29
C GLY A 80 -1.86 -2.98 -18.13
N THR A 81 -1.53 -3.68 -17.06
CA THR A 81 -2.07 -5.01 -16.76
C THR A 81 -2.51 -5.06 -15.30
N LEU A 82 -3.68 -5.61 -15.03
CA LEU A 82 -4.10 -5.83 -13.65
C LEU A 82 -3.40 -7.06 -13.08
N VAL A 83 -3.09 -7.02 -11.79
CA VAL A 83 -2.51 -8.15 -11.05
C VAL A 83 -3.51 -8.54 -9.98
N GLY A 84 -4.16 -9.68 -10.16
CA GLY A 84 -5.21 -10.16 -9.28
C GLY A 84 -6.50 -9.36 -9.40
N SER A 85 -7.44 -9.65 -8.52
CA SER A 85 -8.74 -9.00 -8.46
C SER A 85 -8.71 -7.75 -7.60
N LYS A 86 -9.70 -6.88 -7.79
CA LYS A 86 -9.91 -5.74 -6.88
C LYS A 86 -10.19 -6.28 -5.47
N ILE A 87 -9.48 -5.71 -4.50
CA ILE A 87 -9.58 -6.11 -3.09
C ILE A 87 -10.41 -5.09 -2.35
N THR A 88 -11.41 -5.58 -1.59
CA THR A 88 -12.16 -4.72 -0.67
C THR A 88 -11.52 -4.83 0.71
N ILE A 89 -11.09 -3.69 1.26
CA ILE A 89 -10.57 -3.62 2.61
C ILE A 89 -11.69 -3.04 3.48
N PRO A 90 -12.33 -3.89 4.33
CA PRO A 90 -13.51 -3.46 5.09
C PRO A 90 -13.25 -2.21 5.92
N GLY A 91 -14.14 -1.24 5.80
CA GLY A 91 -14.04 0.04 6.54
C GLY A 91 -12.98 1.00 6.03
N VAL A 92 -12.21 0.62 5.01
CA VAL A 92 -11.10 1.44 4.51
C VAL A 92 -11.30 1.84 3.05
N GLY A 93 -11.55 0.88 2.16
CA GLY A 93 -11.71 1.18 0.75
C GLY A 93 -11.42 0.01 -0.16
N TYR A 94 -10.96 0.34 -1.35
CA TYR A 94 -10.66 -0.64 -2.39
C TYR A 94 -9.21 -0.54 -2.82
N TYR A 95 -8.61 -1.67 -3.18
CA TYR A 95 -7.21 -1.77 -3.57
C TYR A 95 -7.08 -2.63 -4.82
N GLN A 96 -6.18 -2.24 -5.72
CA GLN A 96 -5.89 -3.01 -6.93
C GLN A 96 -4.40 -2.93 -7.24
N TYR A 97 -3.78 -4.09 -7.35
CA TYR A 97 -2.41 -4.17 -7.89
C TYR A 97 -2.47 -4.10 -9.41
N PHE A 98 -1.46 -3.49 -10.00
CA PHE A 98 -1.35 -3.41 -11.45
C PHE A 98 0.12 -3.28 -11.87
N LYS A 99 0.38 -3.52 -13.15
CA LYS A 99 1.66 -3.21 -13.77
C LYS A 99 1.44 -2.10 -14.78
N ASP A 100 2.37 -1.15 -14.81
CA ASP A 100 2.35 -0.06 -15.77
C ASP A 100 2.81 -0.55 -17.16
N SER A 101 2.95 0.35 -18.11
CA SER A 101 3.36 0.02 -19.49
C SER A 101 4.75 -0.58 -19.59
N GLU A 102 5.57 -0.41 -18.57
CA GLU A 102 6.95 -0.90 -18.51
C GLU A 102 7.11 -2.11 -17.60
N GLY A 103 6.01 -2.67 -17.10
CA GLY A 103 6.02 -3.85 -16.24
C GLY A 103 6.33 -3.58 -14.78
N ASN A 104 6.33 -2.33 -14.34
CA ASN A 104 6.52 -2.01 -12.93
C ASN A 104 5.26 -2.35 -12.14
N LEU A 105 5.44 -3.02 -11.00
CA LEU A 105 4.34 -3.37 -10.10
C LEU A 105 4.05 -2.19 -9.17
N LEU A 106 2.80 -1.74 -9.18
CA LEU A 106 2.30 -0.72 -8.27
C LEU A 106 0.95 -1.15 -7.69
N GLY A 107 0.47 -0.41 -6.71
CA GLY A 107 -0.88 -0.52 -6.20
C GLY A 107 -1.61 0.80 -6.31
N MET A 108 -2.93 0.74 -6.32
CA MET A 108 -3.74 1.94 -6.17
C MET A 108 -4.83 1.70 -5.15
N MET A 109 -5.22 2.76 -4.49
CA MET A 109 -6.14 2.71 -3.35
C MET A 109 -7.18 3.81 -3.47
N GLU A 110 -8.44 3.42 -3.36
CA GLU A 110 -9.53 4.36 -3.19
C GLU A 110 -10.00 4.28 -1.75
N TYR A 111 -9.86 5.37 -1.00
CA TYR A 111 -10.38 5.44 0.37
C TYR A 111 -11.86 5.78 0.35
N ILE A 112 -12.64 5.03 1.11
CA ILE A 112 -14.08 5.30 1.28
C ILE A 112 -14.22 6.45 2.26
N SER A 113 -14.74 7.59 1.80
CA SER A 113 -14.89 8.78 2.62
C SER A 113 -15.83 8.57 3.81
N THR A 114 -16.72 7.60 3.69
CA THR A 114 -17.67 7.22 4.75
C THR A 114 -17.23 5.93 5.44
N ALA A 115 -15.95 5.65 5.49
CA ALA A 115 -15.40 4.44 6.09
C ALA A 115 -16.03 4.16 7.46
N LYS A 116 -16.72 3.07 7.56
CA LYS A 116 -17.50 2.69 8.73
C LYS A 116 -16.88 1.50 9.44
#